data_b768e992ed87100ef1f159dca0ad8456
#
_entry.id   b768e992ed87100ef1f159dca0ad8456
#
_cell.length_a   1.000
_cell.length_b   1.000
_cell.length_c   1.000
_cell.angle_alpha   90.00
_cell.angle_beta   90.00
_cell.angle_gamma   90.00
#
_symmetry.space_group_name_H-M   'P 1'
#
loop_
_entity.id
_entity.type
_entity.pdbx_description
1 polymer ?
#
loop_
_entity_poly.entity_id
_entity_poly.type
_entity_poly.pdbx_seq_one_letter_code
_entity_poly.pdbx_strand_id
1 'polypeptide(L)' 'RYDIPEAANVQVSVYSLLGQKVKTLVNGAHQPGFYAVQWNGTNDHGNPVASGMYICRIQADRFNAVKKLILMK' A
#
# COMPACT_ATOMS: atom_id res chain seq x y z
N ARG A 1 -2.01 -6.82 5.71
CA ARG A 1 -2.40 -6.47 7.09
C ARG A 1 -1.35 -5.55 7.71
N TYR A 2 -1.80 -4.55 8.39
CA TYR A 2 -0.93 -3.63 9.09
C TYR A 2 -1.57 -3.22 10.41
N ASP A 3 -0.72 -2.75 11.32
CA ASP A 3 -1.09 -2.40 12.69
C ASP A 3 -0.85 -0.92 12.91
N ILE A 4 -1.85 -0.22 13.42
CA ILE A 4 -1.76 1.21 13.74
C ILE A 4 -1.83 1.34 15.27
N PRO A 5 -0.70 1.63 15.92
CA PRO A 5 -0.68 1.69 17.40
C PRO A 5 -1.33 2.93 17.98
N GLU A 6 -1.41 4.02 17.22
CA GLU A 6 -2.09 5.24 17.66
C GLU A 6 -2.83 5.87 16.48
N ALA A 7 -3.81 6.71 16.77
CA ALA A 7 -4.57 7.40 15.72
C ALA A 7 -3.60 8.19 14.84
N ALA A 8 -3.71 8.04 13.54
CA ALA A 8 -2.79 8.65 12.58
C ALA A 8 -3.42 8.75 11.21
N ASN A 9 -2.89 9.65 10.39
CA ASN A 9 -3.16 9.65 8.96
C ASN A 9 -2.31 8.55 8.33
N VAL A 10 -2.95 7.64 7.61
CA VAL A 10 -2.29 6.48 7.03
C VAL A 10 -2.37 6.55 5.51
N GLN A 11 -1.25 6.30 4.87
CA GLN A 11 -1.18 6.16 3.43
C GLN A 11 -0.54 4.82 3.10
N VAL A 12 -1.24 4.01 2.30
CA VAL A 12 -0.72 2.73 1.80
C VAL A 12 -0.68 2.81 0.29
N SER A 13 0.49 2.65 -0.28
CA SER A 13 0.69 2.79 -1.72
C SER A 13 1.53 1.65 -2.26
N VAL A 14 1.30 1.31 -3.52
CA VAL A 14 2.08 0.32 -4.25
C VAL A 14 2.99 1.04 -5.23
N TYR A 15 4.26 0.63 -5.25
CA TYR A 15 5.28 1.18 -6.14
C TYR A 15 5.88 0.07 -6.99
N SER A 16 6.29 0.43 -8.20
CA SER A 16 7.11 -0.46 -9.02
C SER A 16 8.53 -0.54 -8.45
N LEU A 17 9.33 -1.47 -8.94
CA LEU A 17 10.74 -1.57 -8.53
C LEU A 17 11.56 -0.36 -8.95
N LEU A 18 11.08 0.41 -9.91
CA LEU A 18 11.73 1.65 -10.35
C LEU A 18 11.35 2.84 -9.47
N GLY A 19 10.49 2.64 -8.47
CA GLY A 19 10.08 3.69 -7.57
C GLY A 19 8.90 4.52 -8.03
N GLN A 20 8.23 4.12 -9.11
CA GLN A 20 7.06 4.83 -9.60
C GLN A 20 5.82 4.38 -8.86
N LYS A 21 4.99 5.33 -8.43
CA LYS A 21 3.75 4.99 -7.75
C LYS A 21 2.79 4.35 -8.75
N VAL A 22 2.26 3.19 -8.37
CA VAL A 22 1.31 2.43 -9.18
C VAL A 22 -0.11 2.68 -8.68
N LYS A 23 -0.33 2.60 -7.39
CA LYS A 23 -1.67 2.70 -6.81
C LYS A 23 -1.62 3.20 -5.38
N THR A 24 -2.56 4.07 -5.02
CA THR A 24 -2.83 4.41 -3.64
C THR A 24 -3.99 3.56 -3.15
N LEU A 25 -3.73 2.70 -2.16
CA LEU A 25 -4.75 1.78 -1.64
C LEU A 25 -5.53 2.40 -0.49
N VAL A 26 -4.86 3.15 0.35
CA VAL A 26 -5.46 3.78 1.52
C VAL A 26 -4.88 5.17 1.68
N ASN A 27 -5.75 6.12 1.98
CA ASN A 27 -5.31 7.49 2.28
C ASN A 27 -6.36 8.12 3.18
N GLY A 28 -6.06 8.23 4.47
CA GLY A 28 -6.99 8.84 5.39
C GLY A 28 -6.65 8.58 6.85
N ALA A 29 -7.49 9.13 7.73
CA ALA A 29 -7.31 8.98 9.16
C ALA A 29 -7.75 7.60 9.63
N HIS A 30 -6.95 6.99 10.51
CA HIS A 30 -7.24 5.69 11.10
C HIS A 30 -7.18 5.78 12.61
N GLN A 31 -8.08 5.08 13.27
CA GLN A 31 -8.00 4.83 14.70
C GLN A 31 -7.02 3.68 14.95
N PRO A 32 -6.49 3.55 16.20
CA PRO A 32 -5.63 2.40 16.51
C PRO A 32 -6.34 1.09 16.22
N GLY A 33 -5.59 0.11 15.70
CA GLY A 33 -6.15 -1.20 15.42
C GLY A 33 -5.37 -1.94 14.36
N PHE A 34 -5.91 -3.08 13.98
CA PHE A 34 -5.35 -3.92 12.92
C PHE A 34 -6.19 -3.74 11.66
N TYR A 35 -5.51 -3.56 10.56
CA TYR A 35 -6.16 -3.30 9.28
C TYR A 35 -5.64 -4.26 8.22
N ALA A 36 -6.48 -4.52 7.23
CA ALA A 36 -6.10 -5.30 6.08
C ALA A 36 -6.54 -4.56 4.82
N VAL A 37 -5.71 -4.64 3.79
CA VAL A 37 -6.02 -4.05 2.50
C VAL A 37 -5.57 -5.04 1.42
N GLN A 38 -6.36 -5.11 0.35
CA GLN A 38 -6.05 -5.96 -0.78
C GLN A 38 -5.82 -5.10 -2.01
N TRP A 39 -4.81 -5.50 -2.79
CA TRP A 39 -4.54 -4.88 -4.08
C TRP A 39 -4.97 -5.84 -5.18
N ASN A 40 -5.77 -5.34 -6.10
CA ASN A 40 -6.33 -6.17 -7.18
C ASN A 40 -5.47 -6.16 -8.45
N GLY A 41 -4.24 -5.64 -8.38
CA GLY A 41 -3.33 -5.64 -9.51
C GLY A 41 -3.61 -4.57 -10.54
N THR A 42 -4.27 -3.48 -10.16
CA THR A 42 -4.53 -2.35 -11.06
C THR A 42 -3.81 -1.09 -10.59
N ASN A 43 -3.58 -0.17 -11.51
CA ASN A 43 -3.05 1.15 -11.18
C ASN A 43 -4.17 2.11 -10.77
N ASP A 44 -3.83 3.38 -10.49
CA ASP A 44 -4.81 4.39 -10.06
C ASP A 44 -5.85 4.71 -11.14
N HIS A 45 -5.58 4.37 -12.38
CA HIS A 45 -6.53 4.55 -13.48
C HIS A 45 -7.44 3.34 -13.67
N GLY A 46 -7.27 2.29 -12.86
CA GLY A 46 -8.07 1.08 -12.97
C GLY A 46 -7.58 0.09 -14.01
N ASN A 47 -6.43 0.33 -14.61
CA ASN A 47 -5.86 -0.57 -15.63
C ASN A 47 -4.99 -1.65 -14.99
N PRO A 48 -5.06 -2.90 -15.49
CA PRO A 48 -4.20 -3.95 -14.97
C PRO A 48 -2.73 -3.64 -15.21
N VAL A 49 -1.89 -4.05 -14.27
CA VAL A 49 -0.44 -3.93 -14.41
C VAL A 49 0.17 -5.32 -14.57
N ALA A 50 1.41 -5.37 -15.02
CA ALA A 50 2.10 -6.62 -15.32
C ALA A 50 2.33 -7.43 -14.05
N SER A 51 2.35 -8.76 -14.20
CA SER A 51 2.79 -9.64 -13.12
C SER A 51 4.24 -9.36 -12.78
N GLY A 52 4.60 -9.49 -11.52
CA GLY A 52 5.95 -9.24 -11.08
C GLY A 52 6.02 -8.76 -9.65
N MET A 53 7.17 -8.20 -9.29
CA MET A 53 7.41 -7.72 -7.93
C MET A 53 7.07 -6.24 -7.82
N TYR A 54 6.40 -5.91 -6.72
CA TYR A 54 6.03 -4.54 -6.37
C TYR A 54 6.37 -4.29 -4.92
N ILE A 55 6.37 -3.03 -4.53
CA ILE A 55 6.67 -2.62 -3.17
C ILE A 55 5.45 -1.91 -2.61
N CYS A 56 4.97 -2.40 -1.48
CA CYS A 56 3.90 -1.74 -0.73
C CYS A 56 4.53 -0.90 0.37
N ARG A 57 4.22 0.38 0.40
CA ARG A 57 4.71 1.29 1.42
C ARG A 57 3.57 1.76 2.28
N ILE A 58 3.72 1.60 3.59
CA ILE A 58 2.76 2.07 4.59
C ILE A 58 3.39 3.24 5.32
N GLN A 59 2.73 4.39 5.28
CA GLN A 59 3.17 5.58 5.99
C GLN A 59 2.08 6.02 6.95
N ALA A 60 2.46 6.23 8.21
CA ALA A 60 1.56 6.76 9.23
C ALA A 60 2.39 7.69 10.11
N ASP A 61 2.08 8.94 10.19
CA ASP A 61 2.80 9.98 10.93
C ASP A 61 4.27 9.65 11.27
N ARG A 62 4.50 8.88 12.35
CA ARG A 62 5.85 8.52 12.80
C ARG A 62 6.27 7.12 12.41
N PHE A 63 5.45 6.42 11.64
CA PHE A 63 5.67 5.02 11.32
C PHE A 63 5.76 4.84 9.81
N ASN A 64 6.76 4.09 9.38
CA ASN A 64 6.92 3.71 7.97
C ASN A 64 7.27 2.24 7.90
N ALA A 65 6.64 1.53 6.97
CA ALA A 65 6.95 0.13 6.70
C ALA A 65 6.93 -0.09 5.20
N VAL A 66 7.78 -1.02 4.76
CA VAL A 66 7.88 -1.40 3.34
C VAL A 66 7.80 -2.91 3.26
N LYS A 67 6.96 -3.41 2.37
CA LYS A 67 6.79 -4.85 2.14
C LYS A 67 6.87 -5.15 0.66
N LYS A 68 7.44 -6.30 0.33
CA LYS A 68 7.43 -6.80 -1.04
C LYS A 68 6.11 -7.46 -1.34
N LEU A 69 5.62 -7.23 -2.55
CA LEU A 69 4.44 -7.90 -3.07
C LEU A 69 4.80 -8.61 -4.36
N ILE A 70 4.23 -9.78 -4.55
CA ILE A 70 4.36 -10.50 -5.81
C ILE A 70 2.97 -10.62 -6.42
N LEU A 71 2.80 -10.04 -7.61
CA LEU A 71 1.56 -10.13 -8.34
C LEU A 71 1.68 -11.26 -9.36
N MET A 72 0.81 -12.25 -9.21
CA MET A 72 0.74 -13.37 -10.13
C MET A 72 -0.65 -13.37 -10.78
N LYS A 73 -0.65 -13.36 -12.09
CA LYS A 73 -1.90 -13.39 -12.86
C LYS A 73 -2.04 -14.71 -13.59
#